data_78f56fca36bf991b4b7f30e96b9a3748
#
_entry.id   78f56fca36bf991b4b7f30e96b9a3748
#
_cell.length_a   1.000
_cell.length_b   1.000
_cell.length_c   1.000
_cell.angle_alpha   90.00
_cell.angle_beta   90.00
_cell.angle_gamma   90.00
#
_symmetry.space_group_name_H-M   'P 1'
#
loop_
_entity.id
_entity.type
_entity.pdbx_description
1 polymer ?
#
loop_
_entity_poly.entity_id
_entity_poly.type
_entity_poly.pdbx_seq_one_letter_code
_entity_poly.pdbx_strand_id
1 'polypeptide(L)'
;MNNEILLLMSCGILLVMTGVYMLVLYRNLLRLIIGVEVVAKGVTLVFLAAGVYRQDIGLIQALLVTFIIVETVLAAIMLALVIRAQKIYGSLDIRNLSKLRG
;
A
#
# COMPACT_ATOMS: atom_id res chain seq x y z
N MET A 1 18.76 -17.27 10.09
CA MET A 1 18.31 -15.86 9.95
C MET A 1 18.60 -15.12 11.23
N ASN A 2 19.03 -13.88 11.12
CA ASN A 2 19.22 -13.09 12.32
C ASN A 2 17.90 -12.42 12.74
N ASN A 3 17.91 -11.79 13.92
CA ASN A 3 16.69 -11.19 14.46
C ASN A 3 16.17 -10.03 13.64
N GLU A 4 17.05 -9.30 12.97
CA GLU A 4 16.66 -8.15 12.16
C GLU A 4 15.85 -8.59 10.95
N ILE A 5 16.24 -9.68 10.28
CA ILE A 5 15.54 -10.23 9.14
C ILE A 5 14.16 -10.74 9.57
N LEU A 6 14.12 -11.45 10.70
CA LEU A 6 12.84 -11.92 11.23
C LEU A 6 11.91 -10.76 11.57
N LEU A 7 12.45 -9.70 12.17
CA LEU A 7 11.66 -8.53 12.52
C LEU A 7 11.08 -7.88 11.27
N LEU A 8 11.90 -7.65 10.25
CA LEU A 8 11.44 -7.05 9.00
C LEU A 8 10.37 -7.90 8.32
N MET A 9 10.61 -9.20 8.24
CA MET A 9 9.67 -10.12 7.61
C MET A 9 8.34 -10.16 8.35
N SER A 10 8.39 -10.24 9.68
CA SER A 10 7.20 -10.29 10.52
C SER A 10 6.39 -9.00 10.40
N CYS A 11 7.05 -7.85 10.47
CA CYS A 11 6.38 -6.56 10.32
C CYS A 11 5.75 -6.44 8.93
N GLY A 12 6.48 -6.86 7.89
CA GLY A 12 5.96 -6.81 6.53
C GLY A 12 4.71 -7.66 6.36
N ILE A 13 4.74 -8.89 6.86
CA ILE A 13 3.59 -9.78 6.79
C ILE A 13 2.40 -9.21 7.56
N LEU A 14 2.62 -8.69 8.75
CA LEU A 14 1.56 -8.08 9.55
C LEU A 14 0.93 -6.89 8.83
N LEU A 15 1.75 -6.05 8.20
CA LEU A 15 1.24 -4.92 7.44
C LEU A 15 0.42 -5.37 6.23
N VAL A 16 0.88 -6.39 5.51
CA VAL A 16 0.13 -6.92 4.38
C VAL A 16 -1.22 -7.45 4.84
N MET A 17 -1.23 -8.20 5.94
CA MET A 17 -2.48 -8.74 6.48
C MET A 17 -3.42 -7.64 6.92
N THR A 18 -2.90 -6.60 7.58
CA THR A 18 -3.69 -5.46 8.01
C THR A 18 -4.28 -4.73 6.82
N GLY A 19 -3.49 -4.48 5.79
CA GLY A 19 -3.96 -3.81 4.58
C GLY A 19 -5.02 -4.61 3.85
N VAL A 20 -4.83 -5.92 3.72
CA VAL A 20 -5.83 -6.80 3.10
C VAL A 20 -7.13 -6.78 3.90
N TYR A 21 -7.01 -6.82 5.24
CA TYR A 21 -8.18 -6.73 6.12
C TYR A 21 -8.97 -5.43 5.84
N MET A 22 -8.26 -4.31 5.72
CA MET A 22 -8.91 -3.05 5.39
C MET A 22 -9.59 -3.08 4.03
N LEU A 23 -8.95 -3.68 3.03
CA LEU A 23 -9.50 -3.78 1.69
C LEU A 23 -10.78 -4.60 1.65
N VAL A 24 -10.86 -5.65 2.47
CA VAL A 24 -12.01 -6.54 2.50
C VAL A 24 -13.19 -5.91 3.24
N LEU A 25 -12.92 -5.23 4.36
CA LEU A 25 -13.99 -4.77 5.26
C LEU A 25 -14.55 -3.40 4.95
N TYR A 26 -13.71 -2.50 4.46
CA TYR A 26 -14.13 -1.11 4.29
C TYR A 26 -14.51 -0.82 2.84
N ARG A 27 -15.57 -0.05 2.66
CA ARG A 27 -16.10 0.29 1.33
C ARG A 27 -15.93 1.76 0.98
N ASN A 28 -15.37 2.53 1.89
CA ASN A 28 -15.03 3.92 1.63
C ASN A 28 -13.78 3.97 0.75
N LEU A 29 -13.84 4.77 -0.32
CA LEU A 29 -12.73 4.85 -1.27
C LEU A 29 -11.42 5.28 -0.62
N LEU A 30 -11.48 6.24 0.31
CA LEU A 30 -10.30 6.70 1.01
C LEU A 30 -9.67 5.56 1.83
N ARG A 31 -10.48 4.76 2.50
CA ARG A 31 -9.99 3.63 3.29
C ARG A 31 -9.40 2.53 2.43
N LEU A 32 -9.96 2.31 1.25
CA LEU A 32 -9.39 1.36 0.29
C LEU A 32 -8.01 1.80 -0.16
N ILE A 33 -7.84 3.10 -0.40
CA ILE A 33 -6.54 3.65 -0.79
C ILE A 33 -5.54 3.50 0.35
N ILE A 34 -5.94 3.78 1.58
CA ILE A 34 -5.08 3.56 2.74
C ILE A 34 -4.70 2.08 2.86
N GLY A 35 -5.64 1.18 2.64
CA GLY A 35 -5.37 -0.26 2.67
C GLY A 35 -4.34 -0.67 1.62
N VAL A 36 -4.46 -0.16 0.40
CA VAL A 36 -3.49 -0.42 -0.67
C VAL A 36 -2.09 0.09 -0.25
N GLU A 37 -2.02 1.28 0.33
CA GLU A 37 -0.75 1.84 0.79
C GLU A 37 -0.13 1.00 1.90
N VAL A 38 -0.93 0.50 2.84
CA VAL A 38 -0.45 -0.36 3.91
C VAL A 38 0.08 -1.68 3.34
N VAL A 39 -0.62 -2.29 2.39
CA VAL A 39 -0.15 -3.50 1.70
C VAL A 39 1.18 -3.23 1.01
N ALA A 40 1.28 -2.11 0.29
CA ALA A 40 2.50 -1.74 -0.41
C ALA A 40 3.68 -1.59 0.55
N LYS A 41 3.46 -0.96 1.70
CA LYS A 41 4.50 -0.84 2.72
C LYS A 41 4.94 -2.21 3.25
N GLY A 42 3.98 -3.11 3.48
CA GLY A 42 4.28 -4.45 3.93
C GLY A 42 5.12 -5.22 2.92
N VAL A 43 4.75 -5.15 1.64
CA VAL A 43 5.50 -5.78 0.57
C VAL A 43 6.92 -5.21 0.50
N THR A 44 7.07 -3.90 0.64
CA THR A 44 8.38 -3.24 0.64
C THR A 44 9.26 -3.80 1.76
N LEU A 45 8.71 -3.98 2.96
CA LEU A 45 9.47 -4.53 4.07
C LEU A 45 9.91 -5.98 3.81
N VAL A 46 9.05 -6.78 3.19
CA VAL A 46 9.40 -8.17 2.84
C VAL A 46 10.55 -8.19 1.83
N PHE A 47 10.49 -7.34 0.81
CA PHE A 47 11.59 -7.25 -0.16
C PHE A 47 12.88 -6.73 0.49
N LEU A 48 12.75 -5.78 1.42
CA LEU A 48 13.91 -5.29 2.16
C LEU A 48 14.55 -6.41 2.97
N ALA A 49 13.73 -7.25 3.62
CA ALA A 49 14.23 -8.40 4.37
C ALA A 49 14.99 -9.36 3.46
N ALA A 50 14.48 -9.60 2.26
CA ALA A 50 15.15 -10.45 1.28
C ALA A 50 16.51 -9.88 0.87
N GLY A 51 16.57 -8.56 0.65
CA GLY A 51 17.82 -7.90 0.31
C GLY A 51 18.84 -7.98 1.43
N VAL A 52 18.41 -7.79 2.67
CA VAL A 52 19.29 -7.91 3.83
C VAL A 52 19.79 -9.35 3.97
N TYR A 53 18.91 -10.32 3.75
CA TYR A 53 19.30 -11.73 3.80
C TYR A 53 20.41 -12.04 2.79
N ARG A 54 20.30 -11.48 1.58
CA ARG A 54 21.29 -11.68 0.53
C ARG A 54 22.54 -10.83 0.70
N GLN A 55 22.51 -9.89 1.64
CA GLN A 55 23.64 -8.97 1.91
C GLN A 55 24.04 -8.18 0.66
N ASP A 56 23.07 -7.84 -0.18
CA ASP A 56 23.30 -7.09 -1.39
C ASP A 56 22.82 -5.65 -1.20
N ILE A 57 23.73 -4.77 -0.79
CA ILE A 57 23.43 -3.38 -0.49
C ILE A 57 22.94 -2.65 -1.75
N GLY A 58 23.54 -2.91 -2.89
CA GLY A 58 23.13 -2.29 -4.14
C GLY A 58 21.69 -2.65 -4.50
N LEU A 59 21.31 -3.90 -4.33
CA LEU A 59 19.96 -4.36 -4.58
C LEU A 59 18.97 -3.69 -3.62
N ILE A 60 19.33 -3.62 -2.33
CA ILE A 60 18.48 -2.98 -1.31
C ILE A 60 18.22 -1.54 -1.69
N GLN A 61 19.25 -0.79 -2.02
CA GLN A 61 19.11 0.61 -2.37
C GLN A 61 18.27 0.82 -3.63
N ALA A 62 18.51 0.00 -4.65
CA ALA A 62 17.74 0.09 -5.90
C ALA A 62 16.26 -0.20 -5.66
N LEU A 63 15.95 -1.23 -4.89
CA LEU A 63 14.56 -1.59 -4.59
C LEU A 63 13.87 -0.51 -3.77
N LEU A 64 14.56 0.03 -2.75
CA LEU A 64 13.97 1.08 -1.91
C LEU A 64 13.65 2.32 -2.71
N VAL A 65 14.59 2.79 -3.53
CA VAL A 65 14.37 3.99 -4.35
C VAL A 65 13.21 3.76 -5.31
N THR A 66 13.20 2.60 -5.97
CA THR A 66 12.14 2.27 -6.92
C THR A 66 10.77 2.25 -6.24
N PHE A 67 10.67 1.57 -5.09
CA PHE A 67 9.39 1.48 -4.38
C PHE A 67 8.92 2.83 -3.86
N ILE A 68 9.84 3.65 -3.33
CA ILE A 68 9.48 4.97 -2.85
C ILE A 68 8.92 5.83 -3.99
N ILE A 69 9.57 5.83 -5.14
CA ILE A 69 9.12 6.60 -6.30
C ILE A 69 7.75 6.12 -6.77
N VAL A 70 7.59 4.82 -6.95
CA VAL A 70 6.33 4.24 -7.42
C VAL A 70 5.21 4.52 -6.44
N GLU A 71 5.43 4.33 -5.15
CA GLU A 71 4.41 4.57 -4.13
C GLU A 71 4.01 6.04 -4.08
N THR A 72 4.98 6.94 -4.19
CA THR A 72 4.69 8.38 -4.17
C THR A 72 3.81 8.77 -5.34
N VAL A 73 4.13 8.29 -6.54
CA VAL A 73 3.33 8.58 -7.74
C VAL A 73 1.93 8.00 -7.60
N LEU A 74 1.82 6.75 -7.17
CA LEU A 74 0.52 6.11 -6.99
C LEU A 74 -0.32 6.81 -5.93
N ALA A 75 0.28 7.19 -4.82
CA ALA A 75 -0.43 7.91 -3.75
C ALA A 75 -0.97 9.23 -4.27
N ALA A 76 -0.19 9.97 -5.04
CA ALA A 76 -0.63 11.24 -5.61
C ALA A 76 -1.80 11.03 -6.56
N ILE A 77 -1.74 10.03 -7.43
CA ILE A 77 -2.81 9.72 -8.38
C ILE A 77 -4.08 9.31 -7.63
N MET A 78 -3.96 8.42 -6.66
CA MET A 78 -5.11 7.94 -5.91
C MET A 78 -5.76 9.06 -5.11
N LEU A 79 -4.95 9.94 -4.51
CA LEU A 79 -5.47 11.06 -3.76
C LEU A 79 -6.22 12.03 -4.68
N ALA A 80 -5.69 12.28 -5.88
CA ALA A 80 -6.37 13.10 -6.86
C ALA A 80 -7.71 12.49 -7.26
N LEU A 81 -7.76 11.17 -7.42
CA LEU A 81 -9.00 10.47 -7.74
C LEU A 81 -10.03 10.59 -6.60
N VAL A 82 -9.58 10.51 -5.35
CA VAL A 82 -10.46 10.70 -4.18
C VAL A 82 -11.07 12.09 -4.18
N ILE A 83 -10.23 13.09 -4.37
CA ILE A 83 -10.70 14.49 -4.39
C ILE A 83 -11.71 14.69 -5.51
N ARG A 84 -11.43 14.15 -6.69
CA ARG A 84 -12.33 14.28 -7.83
C ARG A 84 -13.64 13.55 -7.60
N ALA A 85 -13.60 12.34 -7.04
CA ALA A 85 -14.81 11.59 -6.72
C ALA A 85 -15.67 12.33 -5.71
N GLN A 86 -15.05 12.93 -4.69
CA GLN A 86 -15.78 13.69 -3.69
C GLN A 86 -16.44 14.92 -4.31
N LYS A 87 -15.76 15.60 -5.22
CA LYS A 87 -16.31 16.79 -5.86
C LYS A 87 -17.44 16.48 -6.83
N ILE A 88 -17.32 15.38 -7.58
CA ILE A 88 -18.29 15.02 -8.63
C ILE A 88 -19.50 14.32 -8.03
N TYR A 89 -19.27 13.36 -7.14
CA TYR A 89 -20.33 12.48 -6.64
C TYR A 89 -20.80 12.82 -5.25
N GLY A 90 -20.02 13.64 -4.52
CA GLY A 90 -20.35 14.01 -3.16
C GLY A 90 -20.22 12.87 -2.15
N SER A 91 -19.68 11.74 -2.55
CA SER A 91 -19.56 10.58 -1.69
C SER A 91 -18.32 9.75 -2.07
N LEU A 92 -17.69 9.16 -1.06
CA LEU A 92 -16.58 8.23 -1.25
C LEU A 92 -17.02 6.78 -1.04
N ASP A 93 -18.30 6.54 -0.75
CA ASP A 93 -18.81 5.19 -0.60
C ASP A 93 -18.91 4.53 -1.98
N ILE A 94 -18.24 3.39 -2.13
CA ILE A 94 -18.19 2.68 -3.39
C ILE A 94 -19.57 2.26 -3.85
N ARG A 95 -20.48 1.93 -2.93
CA ARG A 95 -21.85 1.58 -3.28
C ARG A 95 -22.55 2.71 -3.98
N ASN A 96 -22.38 3.95 -3.48
CA ASN A 96 -23.01 5.11 -4.10
C ASN A 96 -22.39 5.43 -5.45
N LEU A 97 -21.06 5.29 -5.56
CA LEU A 97 -20.38 5.50 -6.82
C LEU A 97 -20.82 4.46 -7.87
N SER A 98 -21.02 3.23 -7.44
CA SER A 98 -21.46 2.15 -8.30
C SER A 98 -22.87 2.39 -8.83
N LYS A 99 -23.77 2.93 -8.01
CA LYS A 99 -25.14 3.24 -8.40
C LYS A 99 -25.22 4.33 -9.46
N LEU A 100 -24.29 5.28 -9.42
CA LEU A 100 -24.27 6.38 -10.39
C LEU A 100 -23.88 5.93 -11.80
N ARG A 101 -23.36 4.75 -11.93
CA ARG A 101 -22.98 4.20 -13.23
C ARG A 101 -24.12 3.48 -13.95
N GLY A 102 -25.22 3.38 -13.31
CA GLY A 102 -26.38 2.75 -13.87
C GLY A 102 -26.88 1.57 -13.10
#